data_c9b592d15a3799134600837863d3b541
#
_entry.id   c9b592d15a3799134600837863d3b541
#
_cell.length_a   1.000
_cell.length_b   1.000
_cell.length_c   1.000
_cell.angle_alpha   90.00
_cell.angle_beta   90.00
_cell.angle_gamma   90.00
#
_symmetry.space_group_name_H-M   'P 1'
#
loop_
_entity.id
_entity.type
_entity.pdbx_description
1 polymer ?
#
loop_
_entity_poly.entity_id
_entity_poly.type
_entity_poly.pdbx_seq_one_letter_code
_entity_poly.pdbx_strand_id
1 'polypeptide(L)'
;APLSGAHADECAKYLVPITGNIPPELRFASIDSYFKAAQGRGLPLSCAELIGMGTLRTLAAGFTTGDLSPLELRDLHYHMEAALADGACGVSLGLGYAPEIFYSTDGLIRALAPLHRSGVPICVHMRQEGDGVVDALREMLEVARALQTPLEVSHVKAIGSRNARKAVPQ
;
A
#
# COMPACT_ATOMS: atom_id res chain seq x y z
N ALA A 1 -0.38 10.25 -3.68
CA ALA A 1 -1.37 10.94 -2.87
C ALA A 1 -2.17 9.94 -2.03
N PRO A 2 -2.69 10.35 -0.88
CA PRO A 2 -2.56 11.68 -0.30
C PRO A 2 -1.17 11.93 0.29
N LEU A 3 -0.72 13.18 0.31
CA LEU A 3 0.53 13.60 0.92
C LEU A 3 0.30 14.93 1.66
N SER A 4 -0.35 14.85 2.81
CA SER A 4 -0.80 15.99 3.62
C SER A 4 -0.73 15.66 5.11
N GLY A 5 -1.03 16.62 6.00
CA GLY A 5 -1.03 16.42 7.44
C GLY A 5 0.36 16.42 8.09
N ALA A 6 0.40 16.02 9.36
CA ALA A 6 1.57 16.16 10.24
C ALA A 6 2.82 15.39 9.75
N HIS A 7 2.63 14.25 9.09
CA HIS A 7 3.70 13.37 8.62
C HIS A 7 4.04 13.52 7.14
N ALA A 8 3.48 14.50 6.43
CA ALA A 8 3.68 14.68 5.00
C ALA A 8 5.15 14.90 4.62
N ASP A 9 5.89 15.70 5.41
CA ASP A 9 7.32 15.95 5.16
C ASP A 9 8.17 14.70 5.40
N GLU A 10 7.84 13.90 6.40
CA GLU A 10 8.51 12.64 6.70
C GLU A 10 8.31 11.64 5.56
N CYS A 11 7.07 11.49 5.09
CA CYS A 11 6.73 10.65 3.94
C CYS A 11 7.43 11.12 2.66
N ALA A 12 7.42 12.42 2.37
CA ALA A 12 8.08 12.97 1.20
C ALA A 12 9.59 12.71 1.21
N LYS A 13 10.25 12.86 2.37
CA LYS A 13 11.68 12.55 2.53
C LYS A 13 11.97 11.06 2.31
N TYR A 14 11.13 10.18 2.84
CA TYR A 14 11.28 8.73 2.66
C TYR A 14 11.18 8.33 1.18
N LEU A 15 10.32 9.00 0.41
CA LEU A 15 10.11 8.70 -1.01
C LEU A 15 11.19 9.28 -1.94
N VAL A 16 12.08 10.14 -1.46
CA VAL A 16 13.13 10.80 -2.29
C VAL A 16 13.92 9.82 -3.18
N PRO A 17 14.35 8.63 -2.73
CA PRO A 17 15.10 7.70 -3.58
C PRO A 17 14.30 7.20 -4.81
N ILE A 18 12.97 7.26 -4.76
CA ILE A 18 12.06 6.76 -5.81
C ILE A 18 11.55 7.91 -6.68
N THR A 19 11.07 8.97 -6.03
CA THR A 19 10.36 10.08 -6.70
C THR A 19 11.24 11.31 -6.95
N GLY A 20 12.44 11.36 -6.37
CA GLY A 20 13.19 12.61 -6.22
C GLY A 20 12.53 13.53 -5.18
N ASN A 21 13.02 14.76 -5.08
CA ASN A 21 12.40 15.75 -4.21
C ASN A 21 11.01 16.13 -4.73
N ILE A 22 10.00 15.95 -3.87
CA ILE A 22 8.62 16.34 -4.18
C ILE A 22 8.42 17.78 -3.68
N PRO A 23 8.35 18.77 -4.58
CA PRO A 23 8.12 20.14 -4.18
C PRO A 23 6.69 20.30 -3.62
N PRO A 24 6.45 21.31 -2.77
CA PRO A 24 5.16 21.48 -2.08
C PRO A 24 3.94 21.49 -3.01
N GLU A 25 4.06 22.10 -4.19
CA GLU A 25 2.99 22.19 -5.19
C GLU A 25 2.63 20.86 -5.87
N LEU A 26 3.45 19.82 -5.70
CA LEU A 26 3.18 18.44 -6.17
C LEU A 26 2.77 17.50 -5.01
N ARG A 27 2.53 18.03 -3.82
CA ARG A 27 2.04 17.27 -2.67
C ARG A 27 0.52 17.33 -2.63
N PHE A 28 -0.10 16.44 -3.35
CA PHE A 28 -1.57 16.37 -3.44
C PHE A 28 -2.18 15.82 -2.16
N ALA A 29 -3.18 16.52 -1.64
CA ALA A 29 -3.86 16.14 -0.40
C ALA A 29 -4.88 15.00 -0.58
N SER A 30 -5.28 14.70 -1.83
CA SER A 30 -6.24 13.65 -2.17
C SER A 30 -5.95 13.04 -3.54
N ILE A 31 -6.56 11.90 -3.83
CA ILE A 31 -6.50 11.26 -5.15
C ILE A 31 -7.21 12.15 -6.19
N ASP A 32 -8.35 12.75 -5.84
CA ASP A 32 -9.07 13.69 -6.71
C ASP A 32 -8.17 14.87 -7.13
N SER A 33 -7.48 15.49 -6.18
CA SER A 33 -6.56 16.60 -6.48
C SER A 33 -5.39 16.20 -7.39
N TYR A 34 -4.89 14.98 -7.22
CA TYR A 34 -3.88 14.39 -8.10
C TYR A 34 -4.42 14.20 -9.52
N PHE A 35 -5.60 13.57 -9.67
CA PHE A 35 -6.21 13.35 -10.98
C PHE A 35 -6.53 14.67 -11.71
N LYS A 36 -7.05 15.67 -11.01
CA LYS A 36 -7.31 17.00 -11.58
C LYS A 36 -6.01 17.65 -12.11
N ALA A 37 -4.93 17.57 -11.34
CA ALA A 37 -3.64 18.10 -11.77
C ALA A 37 -3.05 17.32 -12.95
N ALA A 38 -3.18 15.99 -12.97
CA ALA A 38 -2.73 15.14 -14.06
C ALA A 38 -3.51 15.43 -15.36
N GLN A 39 -4.84 15.50 -15.28
CA GLN A 39 -5.71 15.86 -16.41
C GLN A 39 -5.41 17.24 -16.95
N GLY A 40 -5.21 18.22 -16.08
CA GLY A 40 -4.86 19.60 -16.47
C GLY A 40 -3.54 19.73 -17.26
N ARG A 41 -2.66 18.73 -17.15
CA ARG A 41 -1.40 18.64 -17.90
C ARG A 41 -1.54 17.89 -19.24
N GLY A 42 -2.70 17.35 -19.55
CA GLY A 42 -2.96 16.60 -20.79
C GLY A 42 -2.25 15.24 -20.81
N LEU A 43 -2.79 14.27 -20.09
CA LEU A 43 -2.29 12.90 -20.15
C LEU A 43 -2.57 12.27 -21.52
N PRO A 44 -1.57 11.65 -22.17
CA PRO A 44 -1.76 11.00 -23.48
C PRO A 44 -2.45 9.63 -23.36
N LEU A 45 -2.58 9.08 -22.15
CA LEU A 45 -3.14 7.76 -21.85
C LEU A 45 -4.12 7.86 -20.68
N SER A 46 -5.06 6.91 -20.61
CA SER A 46 -5.88 6.72 -19.41
C SER A 46 -5.00 6.29 -18.24
N CYS A 47 -5.28 6.82 -17.05
CA CYS A 47 -4.55 6.52 -15.82
C CYS A 47 -5.51 5.94 -14.78
N ALA A 48 -5.08 4.90 -14.09
CA ALA A 48 -5.71 4.35 -12.90
C ALA A 48 -4.68 4.32 -11.77
N GLU A 49 -5.10 4.61 -10.55
CA GLU A 49 -4.21 4.77 -9.40
C GLU A 49 -4.55 3.77 -8.30
N LEU A 50 -3.52 3.12 -7.72
CA LEU A 50 -3.63 2.36 -6.50
C LEU A 50 -3.25 3.26 -5.32
N ILE A 51 -4.05 3.27 -4.25
CA ILE A 51 -3.66 3.98 -3.03
C ILE A 51 -2.58 3.19 -2.29
N GLY A 52 -1.45 3.83 -1.98
CA GLY A 52 -0.34 3.21 -1.25
C GLY A 52 -0.63 3.08 0.24
N MET A 53 -0.63 1.85 0.76
CA MET A 53 -0.84 1.58 2.18
C MET A 53 0.24 2.21 3.05
N GLY A 54 1.50 2.20 2.60
CA GLY A 54 2.62 2.87 3.28
C GLY A 54 2.38 4.37 3.43
N THR A 55 1.80 5.02 2.42
CA THR A 55 1.39 6.43 2.51
C THR A 55 0.29 6.63 3.55
N LEU A 56 -0.77 5.82 3.49
CA LEU A 56 -1.88 5.90 4.45
C LEU A 56 -1.40 5.68 5.89
N ARG A 57 -0.56 4.65 6.10
CA ARG A 57 0.02 4.36 7.40
C ARG A 57 0.87 5.53 7.90
N THR A 58 1.72 6.09 7.05
CA THR A 58 2.57 7.23 7.43
C THR A 58 1.73 8.45 7.80
N LEU A 59 0.62 8.71 7.09
CA LEU A 59 -0.28 9.80 7.46
C LEU A 59 -0.89 9.61 8.84
N ALA A 60 -1.33 8.40 9.16
CA ALA A 60 -2.01 8.08 10.42
C ALA A 60 -1.05 8.02 11.61
N ALA A 61 0.19 7.55 11.44
CA ALA A 61 1.07 7.19 12.55
C ALA A 61 2.57 7.49 12.33
N GLY A 62 2.96 8.07 11.20
CA GLY A 62 4.38 8.21 10.84
C GLY A 62 5.06 6.84 10.63
N PHE A 63 6.36 6.77 10.96
CA PHE A 63 7.17 5.55 10.85
C PHE A 63 7.23 4.77 12.17
N THR A 64 6.14 4.75 12.93
CA THR A 64 6.04 3.96 14.16
C THR A 64 6.15 2.46 13.88
N THR A 65 6.64 1.70 14.86
CA THR A 65 6.74 0.23 14.79
C THR A 65 5.48 -0.44 15.36
N GLY A 66 5.20 -1.68 14.94
CA GLY A 66 4.08 -2.48 15.42
C GLY A 66 2.75 -2.14 14.71
N ASP A 67 1.68 -2.70 15.21
CA ASP A 67 0.32 -2.47 14.70
C ASP A 67 -0.22 -1.11 15.13
N LEU A 68 -1.15 -0.57 14.34
CA LEU A 68 -1.80 0.69 14.63
C LEU A 68 -2.78 0.58 15.80
N SER A 69 -2.83 1.63 16.62
CA SER A 69 -3.84 1.80 17.66
C SER A 69 -5.25 1.98 17.05
N PRO A 70 -6.32 1.83 17.84
CA PRO A 70 -7.69 2.06 17.34
C PRO A 70 -7.93 3.47 16.77
N LEU A 71 -7.23 4.48 17.29
CA LEU A 71 -7.34 5.85 16.78
C LEU A 71 -6.66 6.00 15.41
N GLU A 72 -5.44 5.51 15.28
CA GLU A 72 -4.67 5.51 14.04
C GLU A 72 -5.36 4.66 12.95
N LEU A 73 -5.98 3.52 13.32
CA LEU A 73 -6.79 2.72 12.40
C LEU A 73 -7.99 3.51 11.85
N ARG A 74 -8.70 4.26 12.70
CA ARG A 74 -9.83 5.10 12.24
C ARG A 74 -9.38 6.16 11.25
N ASP A 75 -8.23 6.78 11.50
CA ASP A 75 -7.67 7.80 10.63
C ASP A 75 -7.24 7.18 9.28
N LEU A 76 -6.56 6.04 9.32
CA LEU A 76 -6.18 5.29 8.13
C LEU A 76 -7.41 4.87 7.30
N HIS A 77 -8.46 4.33 7.94
CA HIS A 77 -9.70 3.93 7.27
C HIS A 77 -10.38 5.12 6.60
N TYR A 78 -10.49 6.26 7.29
CA TYR A 78 -11.04 7.49 6.73
C TYR A 78 -10.31 7.90 5.44
N HIS A 79 -8.98 7.93 5.45
CA HIS A 79 -8.19 8.28 4.27
C HIS A 79 -8.27 7.23 3.16
N MET A 80 -8.38 5.93 3.49
CA MET A 80 -8.56 4.87 2.50
C MET A 80 -9.92 4.98 1.81
N GLU A 81 -10.99 5.13 2.57
CA GLU A 81 -12.35 5.29 2.03
C GLU A 81 -12.48 6.54 1.18
N ALA A 82 -11.89 7.66 1.61
CA ALA A 82 -11.85 8.89 0.82
C ALA A 82 -11.10 8.70 -0.51
N ALA A 83 -9.94 8.03 -0.49
CA ALA A 83 -9.17 7.76 -1.70
C ALA A 83 -9.92 6.85 -2.69
N LEU A 84 -10.63 5.83 -2.19
CA LEU A 84 -11.46 4.96 -3.02
C LEU A 84 -12.66 5.73 -3.62
N ALA A 85 -13.29 6.61 -2.83
CA ALA A 85 -14.36 7.48 -3.32
C ALA A 85 -13.87 8.49 -4.37
N ASP A 86 -12.62 8.95 -4.28
CA ASP A 86 -11.94 9.80 -5.26
C ASP A 86 -11.57 9.06 -6.57
N GLY A 87 -11.73 7.74 -6.62
CA GLY A 87 -11.50 6.92 -7.82
C GLY A 87 -10.22 6.09 -7.81
N ALA A 88 -9.57 5.88 -6.66
CA ALA A 88 -8.53 4.86 -6.57
C ALA A 88 -9.12 3.47 -6.88
N CYS A 89 -8.43 2.68 -7.72
CA CYS A 89 -8.95 1.40 -8.23
C CYS A 89 -8.48 0.19 -7.41
N GLY A 90 -7.68 0.38 -6.38
CA GLY A 90 -7.15 -0.67 -5.51
C GLY A 90 -6.23 -0.12 -4.44
N VAL A 91 -5.68 -1.00 -3.61
CA VAL A 91 -4.71 -0.68 -2.56
C VAL A 91 -3.41 -1.42 -2.83
N SER A 92 -2.28 -0.71 -2.80
CA SER A 92 -0.95 -1.31 -2.95
C SER A 92 -0.23 -1.42 -1.61
N LEU A 93 0.46 -2.54 -1.40
CA LEU A 93 1.23 -2.87 -0.21
C LEU A 93 2.69 -3.13 -0.56
N GLY A 94 3.60 -2.64 0.26
CA GLY A 94 5.03 -2.92 0.19
C GLY A 94 5.57 -3.51 1.49
N LEU A 95 5.18 -4.75 1.83
CA LEU A 95 5.46 -5.37 3.14
C LEU A 95 6.94 -5.64 3.41
N GLY A 96 7.81 -5.53 2.41
CA GLY A 96 9.26 -5.57 2.56
C GLY A 96 9.87 -4.26 3.05
N TYR A 97 9.08 -3.17 3.16
CA TYR A 97 9.56 -1.82 3.43
C TYR A 97 8.92 -1.20 4.67
N ALA A 98 9.65 -0.31 5.35
CA ALA A 98 9.09 0.52 6.40
C ALA A 98 8.11 1.56 5.79
N PRO A 99 7.01 1.90 6.48
CA PRO A 99 6.62 1.36 7.79
C PRO A 99 5.76 0.09 7.72
N GLU A 100 5.43 -0.43 6.54
CA GLU A 100 4.48 -1.54 6.35
C GLU A 100 5.03 -2.87 6.88
N ILE A 101 6.37 -3.04 6.88
CA ILE A 101 7.05 -4.23 7.42
C ILE A 101 6.70 -4.51 8.90
N PHE A 102 6.26 -3.48 9.63
CA PHE A 102 5.96 -3.58 11.06
C PHE A 102 4.57 -4.14 11.38
N TYR A 103 3.69 -4.31 10.38
CA TYR A 103 2.40 -4.95 10.62
C TYR A 103 2.54 -6.43 10.96
N SER A 104 1.77 -6.89 11.94
CA SER A 104 1.39 -8.30 12.05
C SER A 104 0.35 -8.66 11.00
N THR A 105 0.11 -9.95 10.75
CA THR A 105 -0.96 -10.41 9.85
C THR A 105 -2.33 -9.92 10.33
N ASP A 106 -2.61 -10.00 11.65
CA ASP A 106 -3.84 -9.46 12.24
C ASP A 106 -3.93 -7.93 12.10
N GLY A 107 -2.80 -7.23 12.26
CA GLY A 107 -2.70 -5.79 12.04
C GLY A 107 -3.03 -5.41 10.60
N LEU A 108 -2.57 -6.17 9.62
CA LEU A 108 -2.91 -5.99 8.21
C LEU A 108 -4.40 -6.19 7.95
N ILE A 109 -5.00 -7.26 8.48
CA ILE A 109 -6.44 -7.52 8.34
C ILE A 109 -7.26 -6.37 8.91
N ARG A 110 -6.89 -5.85 10.10
CA ARG A 110 -7.56 -4.68 10.69
C ARG A 110 -7.36 -3.42 9.85
N ALA A 111 -6.15 -3.16 9.39
CA ALA A 111 -5.84 -1.97 8.60
C ALA A 111 -6.57 -1.96 7.25
N LEU A 112 -6.77 -3.13 6.64
CA LEU A 112 -7.46 -3.30 5.36
C LEU A 112 -8.96 -3.59 5.50
N ALA A 113 -9.53 -3.51 6.70
CA ALA A 113 -10.93 -3.82 6.96
C ALA A 113 -11.95 -3.10 6.04
N PRO A 114 -11.73 -1.85 5.59
CA PRO A 114 -12.64 -1.21 4.62
C PRO A 114 -12.77 -1.95 3.30
N LEU A 115 -11.81 -2.83 2.95
CA LEU A 115 -11.87 -3.61 1.72
C LEU A 115 -12.72 -4.88 1.83
N HIS A 116 -13.25 -5.21 3.02
CA HIS A 116 -14.01 -6.44 3.20
C HIS A 116 -15.20 -6.50 2.24
N ARG A 117 -15.22 -7.52 1.36
CA ARG A 117 -16.25 -7.75 0.32
C ARG A 117 -16.49 -6.58 -0.63
N SER A 118 -15.53 -5.65 -0.74
CA SER A 118 -15.65 -4.47 -1.61
C SER A 118 -15.46 -4.79 -3.09
N GLY A 119 -14.79 -5.90 -3.42
CA GLY A 119 -14.31 -6.19 -4.78
C GLY A 119 -13.06 -5.39 -5.18
N VAL A 120 -12.59 -4.49 -4.34
CA VAL A 120 -11.39 -3.67 -4.57
C VAL A 120 -10.12 -4.53 -4.38
N PRO A 121 -9.21 -4.64 -5.37
CA PRO A 121 -8.05 -5.50 -5.27
C PRO A 121 -6.99 -4.97 -4.31
N ILE A 122 -6.29 -5.92 -3.66
CA ILE A 122 -5.03 -5.69 -2.98
C ILE A 122 -3.91 -6.11 -3.93
N CYS A 123 -2.95 -5.20 -4.20
CA CYS A 123 -1.74 -5.49 -4.97
C CYS A 123 -0.54 -5.46 -4.03
N VAL A 124 0.22 -6.54 -3.92
CA VAL A 124 1.26 -6.66 -2.88
C VAL A 124 2.65 -6.99 -3.40
N HIS A 125 3.63 -6.20 -2.98
CA HIS A 125 5.02 -6.63 -2.84
C HIS A 125 5.15 -7.36 -1.50
N MET A 126 5.33 -8.68 -1.54
CA MET A 126 5.31 -9.52 -0.36
C MET A 126 6.43 -9.19 0.65
N ARG A 127 6.23 -9.55 1.90
CA ARG A 127 7.17 -9.32 3.01
C ARG A 127 8.55 -9.97 2.77
N GLN A 128 8.56 -11.12 2.09
CA GLN A 128 9.76 -11.89 1.78
C GLN A 128 9.67 -12.49 0.37
N GLU A 129 10.78 -12.38 -0.36
CA GLU A 129 10.91 -12.93 -1.72
C GLU A 129 12.06 -13.95 -1.83
N GLY A 130 12.72 -14.27 -0.71
CA GLY A 130 13.81 -15.23 -0.59
C GLY A 130 13.39 -16.47 0.19
N ASP A 131 14.06 -16.73 1.31
CA ASP A 131 13.85 -17.94 2.12
C ASP A 131 12.41 -18.06 2.64
N GLY A 132 11.78 -16.94 3.01
CA GLY A 132 10.42 -16.86 3.52
C GLY A 132 9.33 -16.64 2.46
N VAL A 133 9.61 -16.80 1.15
CA VAL A 133 8.64 -16.47 0.09
C VAL A 133 7.33 -17.25 0.20
N VAL A 134 7.38 -18.52 0.59
CA VAL A 134 6.17 -19.34 0.73
C VAL A 134 5.32 -18.89 1.91
N ASP A 135 5.94 -18.54 3.02
CA ASP A 135 5.22 -18.06 4.21
C ASP A 135 4.66 -16.66 3.98
N ALA A 136 5.39 -15.79 3.27
CA ALA A 136 4.87 -14.48 2.85
C ALA A 136 3.67 -14.61 1.90
N LEU A 137 3.67 -15.59 1.00
CA LEU A 137 2.51 -15.87 0.16
C LEU A 137 1.32 -16.37 0.98
N ARG A 138 1.55 -17.29 1.94
CA ARG A 138 0.50 -17.79 2.84
C ARG A 138 -0.11 -16.66 3.67
N GLU A 139 0.70 -15.75 4.20
CA GLU A 139 0.24 -14.56 4.90
C GLU A 139 -0.76 -13.77 4.04
N MET A 140 -0.40 -13.47 2.80
CA MET A 140 -1.28 -12.68 1.92
C MET A 140 -2.55 -13.43 1.51
N LEU A 141 -2.48 -14.75 1.33
CA LEU A 141 -3.67 -15.57 1.10
C LEU A 141 -4.60 -15.59 2.32
N GLU A 142 -4.06 -15.59 3.53
CA GLU A 142 -4.83 -15.48 4.77
C GLU A 142 -5.54 -14.13 4.86
N VAL A 143 -4.82 -13.02 4.62
CA VAL A 143 -5.37 -11.66 4.59
C VAL A 143 -6.50 -11.55 3.56
N ALA A 144 -6.27 -11.98 2.32
CA ALA A 144 -7.25 -11.91 1.25
C ALA A 144 -8.52 -12.75 1.54
N ARG A 145 -8.36 -13.94 2.13
CA ARG A 145 -9.48 -14.79 2.56
C ARG A 145 -10.28 -14.14 3.68
N ALA A 146 -9.61 -13.58 4.70
CA ALA A 146 -10.27 -12.90 5.80
C ALA A 146 -11.10 -11.70 5.32
N LEU A 147 -10.59 -10.97 4.35
CA LEU A 147 -11.25 -9.79 3.76
C LEU A 147 -12.20 -10.13 2.61
N GLN A 148 -12.16 -11.35 2.07
CA GLN A 148 -12.96 -11.76 0.91
C GLN A 148 -12.81 -10.78 -0.27
N THR A 149 -11.55 -10.39 -0.55
CA THR A 149 -11.21 -9.41 -1.59
C THR A 149 -10.19 -9.99 -2.58
N PRO A 150 -10.16 -9.54 -3.84
CA PRO A 150 -9.17 -9.97 -4.82
C PRO A 150 -7.73 -9.64 -4.39
N LEU A 151 -6.82 -10.57 -4.65
CA LEU A 151 -5.38 -10.41 -4.39
C LEU A 151 -4.59 -10.53 -5.67
N GLU A 152 -3.74 -9.55 -5.94
CA GLU A 152 -2.69 -9.59 -6.93
C GLU A 152 -1.34 -9.62 -6.21
N VAL A 153 -0.49 -10.59 -6.54
CA VAL A 153 0.87 -10.67 -6.02
C VAL A 153 1.83 -10.17 -7.09
N SER A 154 2.37 -8.99 -6.87
CA SER A 154 3.25 -8.31 -7.82
C SER A 154 4.57 -9.08 -7.97
N HIS A 155 5.08 -9.14 -9.23
CA HIS A 155 6.42 -9.64 -9.57
C HIS A 155 6.86 -10.89 -8.79
N VAL A 156 6.02 -11.94 -8.74
CA VAL A 156 6.30 -13.20 -8.04
C VAL A 156 7.66 -13.75 -8.44
N LYS A 157 8.56 -13.88 -7.47
CA LYS A 157 9.91 -14.43 -7.65
C LYS A 157 10.42 -15.12 -6.39
N ALA A 158 11.43 -15.96 -6.55
CA ALA A 158 12.15 -16.57 -5.44
C ALA A 158 13.64 -16.19 -5.54
N ILE A 159 14.07 -15.23 -4.73
CA ILE A 159 15.44 -14.71 -4.72
C ILE A 159 16.41 -15.70 -4.09
N GLY A 160 17.54 -15.91 -4.76
CA GLY A 160 18.61 -16.79 -4.35
C GLY A 160 18.52 -18.21 -4.95
N SER A 161 19.66 -18.74 -5.36
CA SER A 161 19.75 -20.05 -6.07
C SER A 161 19.11 -21.20 -5.29
N ARG A 162 19.23 -21.22 -3.97
CA ARG A 162 18.60 -22.23 -3.08
C ARG A 162 17.08 -22.19 -3.07
N ASN A 163 16.49 -21.08 -3.51
CA ASN A 163 15.05 -20.84 -3.51
C ASN A 163 14.40 -21.05 -4.89
N ALA A 164 15.19 -21.29 -5.94
CA ALA A 164 14.71 -21.38 -7.33
C ALA A 164 13.56 -22.38 -7.50
N ARG A 165 13.58 -23.50 -6.76
CA ARG A 165 12.52 -24.54 -6.81
C ARG A 165 11.21 -24.10 -6.16
N LYS A 166 11.19 -23.05 -5.33
CA LYS A 166 9.98 -22.57 -4.66
C LYS A 166 9.05 -21.82 -5.61
N ALA A 167 9.56 -21.33 -6.73
CA ALA A 167 8.80 -20.62 -7.76
C ALA A 167 8.14 -21.54 -8.79
N VAL A 168 8.41 -22.85 -8.73
CA VAL A 168 7.85 -23.84 -9.66
C VAL A 168 6.79 -24.65 -8.91
N PRO A 169 5.55 -24.81 -9.43
CA PRO A 169 4.55 -25.71 -8.86
C PRO A 169 5.09 -27.14 -8.81
N GLN A 170 4.96 -27.80 -7.65
CA GLN A 170 5.20 -29.24 -7.52
C GLN A 170 3.91 -29.98 -7.77
#